data_b64285d0b5cd22c7fb1e033e4cbed83c
#
_entry.id   b64285d0b5cd22c7fb1e033e4cbed83c
#
_cell.length_a   1.000
_cell.length_b   1.000
_cell.length_c   1.000
_cell.angle_alpha   90.00
_cell.angle_beta   90.00
_cell.angle_gamma   90.00
#
_symmetry.space_group_name_H-M   'P 1'
#
loop_
_entity.id
_entity.type
_entity.pdbx_description
1 polymer ?
#
loop_
_entity_poly.entity_id
_entity_poly.type
_entity_poly.pdbx_seq_one_letter_code
_entity_poly.pdbx_strand_id
1 'polypeptide(L)'
;MNNNKLSIEAKKVIENLASSEISSYIDTSLSPPNPFRGRGKIRLIILGQDPTVKNPEYRKKIKVVLLLNQPGRLRTYLENVCKALDIDLDENIYATNLLKNFFTVPPDTMRKKDPQFFRKAADHWIPLLTKEIEEFENVPIMPLGEPVLNCLTKSPDRVLIRNYWGYEGPAQYGRNFGYIKPTENILSRFVFPFPHIPGLSHKFYRQQRNGYLAFMKEHINPNTHK
;
A
#
# COMPACT_ATOMS: atom_id res chain seq x y z
N MET A 1 6.04 16.09 -4.04
CA MET A 1 5.08 16.76 -4.99
C MET A 1 3.93 17.35 -4.20
N ASN A 2 3.48 18.62 -4.45
CA ASN A 2 2.34 19.18 -3.69
C ASN A 2 0.99 18.58 -4.14
N ASN A 3 -0.03 18.65 -3.26
CA ASN A 3 -1.34 18.03 -3.50
C ASN A 3 -2.05 18.54 -4.77
N ASN A 4 -1.89 19.83 -5.13
CA ASN A 4 -2.53 20.39 -6.34
C ASN A 4 -1.93 19.75 -7.60
N LYS A 5 -0.60 19.63 -7.68
CA LYS A 5 0.07 19.00 -8.82
C LYS A 5 -0.29 17.52 -8.91
N LEU A 6 -0.33 16.82 -7.76
CA LEU A 6 -0.74 15.42 -7.71
C LEU A 6 -2.18 15.24 -8.22
N SER A 7 -3.10 16.11 -7.81
CA SER A 7 -4.50 16.07 -8.25
C SER A 7 -4.65 16.26 -9.76
N ILE A 8 -3.88 17.20 -10.35
CA ILE A 8 -3.89 17.44 -11.80
C ILE A 8 -3.37 16.22 -12.57
N GLU A 9 -2.23 15.66 -12.14
CA GLU A 9 -1.66 14.48 -12.78
C GLU A 9 -2.58 13.25 -12.61
N ALA A 10 -3.20 13.07 -11.44
CA ALA A 10 -4.15 12.00 -11.19
C ALA A 10 -5.38 12.08 -12.12
N LYS A 11 -5.89 13.27 -12.43
CA LYS A 11 -6.98 13.44 -13.40
C LYS A 11 -6.58 12.92 -14.78
N LYS A 12 -5.39 13.23 -15.27
CA LYS A 12 -4.89 12.74 -16.57
C LYS A 12 -4.83 11.21 -16.59
N VAL A 13 -4.38 10.57 -15.49
CA VAL A 13 -4.38 9.11 -15.39
C VAL A 13 -5.80 8.55 -15.44
N ILE A 14 -6.77 9.19 -14.77
CA ILE A 14 -8.18 8.76 -14.81
C ILE A 14 -8.76 8.92 -16.22
N GLU A 15 -8.47 10.00 -16.93
CA GLU A 15 -8.90 10.21 -18.32
C GLU A 15 -8.34 9.10 -19.25
N ASN A 16 -7.07 8.73 -19.08
CA ASN A 16 -6.47 7.62 -19.81
C ASN A 16 -7.13 6.28 -19.48
N LEU A 17 -7.39 6.02 -18.19
CA LEU A 17 -8.10 4.81 -17.74
C LEU A 17 -9.54 4.75 -18.29
N ALA A 18 -10.24 5.89 -18.34
CA ALA A 18 -11.59 5.99 -18.88
C ALA A 18 -11.65 5.72 -20.41
N SER A 19 -10.49 5.76 -21.08
CA SER A 19 -10.36 5.42 -22.50
C SER A 19 -9.72 4.05 -22.75
N SER A 20 -9.44 3.28 -21.69
CA SER A 20 -8.80 1.96 -21.75
C SER A 20 -9.81 0.79 -21.77
N GLU A 21 -9.31 -0.42 -21.92
CA GLU A 21 -10.11 -1.65 -21.88
C GLU A 21 -10.87 -1.87 -20.55
N ILE A 22 -10.44 -1.20 -19.47
CA ILE A 22 -11.09 -1.27 -18.16
C ILE A 22 -12.00 -0.08 -17.86
N SER A 23 -12.30 0.76 -18.86
CA SER A 23 -13.08 2.00 -18.75
C SER A 23 -14.43 1.84 -18.05
N SER A 24 -15.16 0.76 -18.35
CA SER A 24 -16.48 0.48 -17.75
C SER A 24 -16.46 0.30 -16.22
N TYR A 25 -15.28 0.12 -15.65
CA TYR A 25 -15.08 -0.07 -14.22
C TYR A 25 -14.59 1.16 -13.48
N ILE A 26 -14.22 2.22 -14.20
CA ILE A 26 -13.68 3.45 -13.63
C ILE A 26 -14.83 4.39 -13.23
N ASP A 27 -14.87 4.77 -11.95
CA ASP A 27 -15.79 5.79 -11.47
C ASP A 27 -15.15 7.17 -11.65
N THR A 28 -15.55 7.87 -12.71
CA THR A 28 -15.05 9.23 -13.02
C THR A 28 -15.79 10.33 -12.28
N SER A 29 -16.86 10.01 -11.56
CA SER A 29 -17.67 10.97 -10.81
C SER A 29 -17.03 11.43 -9.50
N LEU A 30 -16.06 10.67 -9.00
CA LEU A 30 -15.39 10.94 -7.73
C LEU A 30 -13.92 11.32 -7.93
N SER A 31 -13.51 12.39 -7.27
CA SER A 31 -12.09 12.77 -7.23
C SER A 31 -11.29 11.83 -6.33
N PRO A 32 -10.04 11.50 -6.68
CA PRO A 32 -9.14 10.74 -5.82
C PRO A 32 -9.02 11.36 -4.43
N PRO A 33 -8.97 10.54 -3.36
CA PRO A 33 -8.67 11.07 -2.04
C PRO A 33 -7.23 11.58 -1.96
N ASN A 34 -7.01 12.61 -1.15
CA ASN A 34 -5.67 13.12 -0.89
C ASN A 34 -4.82 12.08 -0.15
N PRO A 35 -3.51 12.01 -0.39
CA PRO A 35 -2.62 11.26 0.45
C PRO A 35 -2.64 11.80 1.89
N PHE A 36 -2.35 10.94 2.85
CA PHE A 36 -2.07 11.36 4.21
C PHE A 36 -0.57 11.63 4.36
N ARG A 37 -0.22 12.76 4.97
CA ARG A 37 1.17 13.12 5.24
C ARG A 37 1.32 13.55 6.69
N GLY A 38 2.21 12.88 7.40
CA GLY A 38 2.66 13.27 8.73
C GLY A 38 3.39 14.62 8.71
N ARG A 39 3.37 15.31 9.83
CA ARG A 39 3.91 16.68 9.98
C ARG A 39 5.43 16.72 10.06
N GLY A 40 6.05 15.63 10.48
CA GLY A 40 7.49 15.52 10.69
C GLY A 40 8.23 14.85 9.52
N LYS A 41 9.42 14.32 9.82
CA LYS A 41 10.23 13.57 8.86
C LYS A 41 9.54 12.25 8.53
N ILE A 42 9.25 12.02 7.27
CA ILE A 42 8.67 10.75 6.82
C ILE A 42 9.70 9.63 6.94
N ARG A 43 9.31 8.52 7.57
CA ARG A 43 10.15 7.35 7.86
C ARG A 43 9.58 6.05 7.30
N LEU A 44 8.30 6.02 6.96
CA LEU A 44 7.64 4.87 6.35
C LEU A 44 6.54 5.35 5.39
N ILE A 45 6.48 4.74 4.21
CA ILE A 45 5.39 4.93 3.25
C ILE A 45 4.43 3.74 3.39
N ILE A 46 3.16 4.02 3.69
CA ILE A 46 2.09 3.01 3.70
C ILE A 46 1.37 3.06 2.37
N LEU A 47 1.33 1.94 1.67
CA LEU A 47 0.70 1.85 0.36
C LEU A 47 -0.56 0.98 0.42
N GLY A 48 -1.72 1.63 0.34
CA GLY A 48 -3.02 0.98 0.20
C GLY A 48 -3.31 0.52 -1.22
N GLN A 49 -4.38 -0.24 -1.40
CA GLN A 49 -4.80 -0.74 -2.70
C GLN A 49 -5.49 0.35 -3.52
N ASP A 50 -6.69 0.72 -3.14
CA ASP A 50 -7.56 1.71 -3.78
C ASP A 50 -8.57 2.26 -2.76
N PRO A 51 -9.28 3.38 -3.07
CA PRO A 51 -10.22 3.97 -2.14
C PRO A 51 -11.63 3.33 -2.18
N THR A 52 -11.87 2.33 -3.03
CA THR A 52 -13.21 1.83 -3.30
C THR A 52 -13.74 0.96 -2.17
N VAL A 53 -14.80 1.40 -1.53
CA VAL A 53 -15.56 0.63 -0.54
C VAL A 53 -16.88 0.12 -1.14
N LYS A 54 -17.48 -0.91 -0.52
CA LYS A 54 -18.73 -1.53 -1.02
C LYS A 54 -19.89 -0.54 -1.08
N ASN A 55 -20.02 0.33 -0.08
CA ASN A 55 -21.10 1.33 -0.02
C ASN A 55 -20.76 2.56 -0.88
N PRO A 56 -21.47 2.82 -2.00
CA PRO A 56 -21.20 3.94 -2.89
C PRO A 56 -21.35 5.31 -2.19
N GLU A 57 -22.34 5.48 -1.32
CA GLU A 57 -22.55 6.75 -0.60
C GLU A 57 -21.41 7.03 0.37
N TYR A 58 -20.78 6.01 0.94
CA TYR A 58 -19.64 6.20 1.80
C TYR A 58 -18.39 6.64 1.02
N ARG A 59 -18.27 6.26 -0.27
CA ARG A 59 -17.14 6.69 -1.13
C ARG A 59 -17.03 8.21 -1.21
N LYS A 60 -18.16 8.92 -1.32
CA LYS A 60 -18.23 10.39 -1.37
C LYS A 60 -17.62 11.08 -0.14
N LYS A 61 -17.55 10.37 0.98
CA LYS A 61 -17.00 10.86 2.26
C LYS A 61 -15.50 10.62 2.40
N ILE A 62 -14.91 9.80 1.55
CA ILE A 62 -13.47 9.48 1.61
C ILE A 62 -12.68 10.62 0.99
N LYS A 63 -12.10 11.47 1.82
CA LYS A 63 -11.29 12.63 1.39
C LYS A 63 -9.79 12.41 1.55
N VAL A 64 -9.40 11.47 2.41
CA VAL A 64 -8.00 11.11 2.69
C VAL A 64 -7.84 9.61 2.59
N VAL A 65 -6.74 9.17 2.02
CA VAL A 65 -6.37 7.76 1.85
C VAL A 65 -6.45 7.02 3.18
N LEU A 66 -6.98 5.79 3.13
CA LEU A 66 -7.12 4.89 4.28
C LEU A 66 -7.93 5.51 5.44
N LEU A 67 -8.65 6.63 5.18
CA LEU A 67 -9.44 7.37 6.19
C LEU A 67 -8.58 7.82 7.41
N LEU A 68 -7.29 8.09 7.21
CA LEU A 68 -6.37 8.41 8.31
C LEU A 68 -6.59 9.79 8.93
N ASN A 69 -7.45 10.62 8.36
CA ASN A 69 -7.83 11.93 8.90
C ASN A 69 -8.93 11.85 9.98
N GLN A 70 -9.42 10.67 10.31
CA GLN A 70 -10.51 10.48 11.28
C GLN A 70 -10.31 9.21 12.11
N PRO A 71 -10.86 9.14 13.35
CA PRO A 71 -10.83 7.93 14.16
C PRO A 71 -11.47 6.75 13.44
N GLY A 72 -10.88 5.55 13.59
CA GLY A 72 -11.41 4.35 12.97
C GLY A 72 -10.50 3.13 13.16
N ARG A 73 -11.06 1.94 12.92
CA ARG A 73 -10.36 0.66 13.17
C ARG A 73 -9.02 0.57 12.42
N LEU A 74 -8.96 1.04 11.18
CA LEU A 74 -7.72 1.01 10.38
C LEU A 74 -6.69 1.98 10.95
N ARG A 75 -7.11 3.21 11.29
CA ARG A 75 -6.22 4.20 11.90
C ARG A 75 -5.63 3.68 13.21
N THR A 76 -6.47 3.23 14.14
CA THR A 76 -6.01 2.65 15.42
C THR A 76 -5.05 1.48 15.22
N TYR A 77 -5.33 0.63 14.22
CA TYR A 77 -4.44 -0.47 13.89
C TYR A 77 -3.06 0.03 13.42
N LEU A 78 -3.03 1.00 12.50
CA LEU A 78 -1.77 1.57 11.99
C LEU A 78 -1.03 2.38 13.06
N GLU A 79 -1.71 3.07 13.97
CA GLU A 79 -1.11 3.70 15.15
C GLU A 79 -0.37 2.67 16.02
N ASN A 80 -0.97 1.52 16.27
CA ASN A 80 -0.32 0.43 17.02
C ASN A 80 0.89 -0.16 16.27
N VAL A 81 0.82 -0.27 14.95
CA VAL A 81 1.97 -0.69 14.12
C VAL A 81 3.08 0.35 14.21
N CYS A 82 2.78 1.62 14.02
CA CYS A 82 3.74 2.72 14.12
C CYS A 82 4.42 2.76 15.49
N LYS A 83 3.64 2.64 16.58
CA LYS A 83 4.17 2.57 17.94
C LYS A 83 5.15 1.41 18.14
N ALA A 84 4.86 0.25 17.59
CA ALA A 84 5.77 -0.91 17.66
C ALA A 84 7.06 -0.69 16.86
N LEU A 85 7.05 0.19 15.86
CA LEU A 85 8.21 0.57 15.04
C LEU A 85 8.98 1.78 15.61
N ASP A 86 8.61 2.33 16.77
CA ASP A 86 9.12 3.59 17.35
C ASP A 86 9.01 4.78 16.37
N ILE A 87 7.87 4.88 15.71
CA ILE A 87 7.47 6.01 14.88
C ILE A 87 6.05 6.44 15.23
N ASP A 88 5.70 7.66 14.89
CA ASP A 88 4.37 8.23 15.10
C ASP A 88 3.62 8.34 13.78
N LEU A 89 2.33 7.96 13.77
CA LEU A 89 1.50 7.98 12.56
C LEU A 89 1.36 9.41 12.02
N ASP A 90 1.09 10.38 12.90
CA ASP A 90 0.82 11.77 12.52
C ASP A 90 2.09 12.58 12.24
N GLU A 91 3.28 12.04 12.57
CA GLU A 91 4.56 12.70 12.33
C GLU A 91 5.36 12.04 11.19
N ASN A 92 5.40 10.69 11.15
CA ASN A 92 6.42 9.98 10.39
C ASN A 92 5.89 9.18 9.19
N ILE A 93 4.59 9.21 8.93
CA ILE A 93 3.97 8.41 7.87
C ILE A 93 3.59 9.26 6.67
N TYR A 94 3.87 8.72 5.49
CA TYR A 94 3.18 9.08 4.26
C TYR A 94 2.31 7.90 3.84
N ALA A 95 1.02 8.13 3.62
CA ALA A 95 0.14 7.07 3.14
C ALA A 95 -0.56 7.48 1.85
N THR A 96 -0.54 6.58 0.88
CA THR A 96 -1.20 6.74 -0.41
C THR A 96 -1.76 5.42 -0.91
N ASN A 97 -2.53 5.43 -1.99
CA ASN A 97 -2.99 4.22 -2.65
C ASN A 97 -2.20 3.97 -3.94
N LEU A 98 -2.01 2.70 -4.29
CA LEU A 98 -1.47 2.30 -5.58
C LEU A 98 -2.40 2.76 -6.71
N LEU A 99 -3.70 2.42 -6.61
CA LEU A 99 -4.74 2.89 -7.52
C LEU A 99 -5.49 4.03 -6.84
N LYS A 100 -5.40 5.23 -7.41
CA LYS A 100 -5.95 6.42 -6.75
C LYS A 100 -7.41 6.70 -7.08
N ASN A 101 -7.91 6.16 -8.19
CA ASN A 101 -9.31 6.31 -8.60
C ASN A 101 -10.26 5.41 -7.80
N PHE A 102 -11.52 5.78 -7.79
CA PHE A 102 -12.60 4.89 -7.40
C PHE A 102 -12.99 3.98 -8.57
N PHE A 103 -13.48 2.80 -8.23
CA PHE A 103 -14.08 1.87 -9.18
C PHE A 103 -15.59 1.79 -8.97
N THR A 104 -16.33 1.44 -10.02
CA THR A 104 -17.79 1.25 -9.95
C THR A 104 -18.17 0.12 -8.99
N VAL A 105 -17.30 -0.91 -8.89
CA VAL A 105 -17.37 -2.00 -7.92
C VAL A 105 -15.99 -2.26 -7.30
N PRO A 106 -15.93 -2.88 -6.10
CA PRO A 106 -14.64 -3.20 -5.48
C PRO A 106 -13.75 -4.09 -6.38
N PRO A 107 -12.43 -3.83 -6.49
CA PRO A 107 -11.50 -4.57 -7.34
C PRO A 107 -11.48 -6.08 -7.13
N ASP A 108 -11.75 -6.57 -5.92
CA ASP A 108 -11.86 -8.01 -5.67
C ASP A 108 -12.99 -8.70 -6.47
N THR A 109 -14.06 -7.96 -6.77
CA THR A 109 -15.15 -8.45 -7.63
C THR A 109 -14.70 -8.51 -9.08
N MET A 110 -13.91 -7.53 -9.52
CA MET A 110 -13.37 -7.43 -10.87
C MET A 110 -12.35 -8.53 -11.15
N ARG A 111 -11.44 -8.77 -10.19
CA ARG A 111 -10.37 -9.76 -10.30
C ARG A 111 -10.90 -11.19 -10.50
N LYS A 112 -12.12 -11.47 -10.08
CA LYS A 112 -12.78 -12.77 -10.36
C LYS A 112 -13.12 -12.94 -11.84
N LYS A 113 -13.39 -11.84 -12.56
CA LYS A 113 -13.74 -11.83 -13.99
C LYS A 113 -12.49 -11.66 -14.88
N ASP A 114 -11.58 -10.79 -14.47
CA ASP A 114 -10.28 -10.55 -15.11
C ASP A 114 -9.17 -10.60 -14.05
N PRO A 115 -8.43 -11.71 -13.93
CA PRO A 115 -7.32 -11.83 -12.98
C PRO A 115 -6.24 -10.77 -13.16
N GLN A 116 -6.07 -10.22 -14.37
CA GLN A 116 -5.07 -9.20 -14.70
C GLN A 116 -5.57 -7.77 -14.47
N PHE A 117 -6.87 -7.58 -14.19
CA PHE A 117 -7.49 -6.27 -14.03
C PHE A 117 -6.69 -5.34 -13.12
N PHE A 118 -6.28 -5.85 -11.97
CA PHE A 118 -5.58 -5.03 -10.98
C PHE A 118 -4.19 -4.59 -11.48
N ARG A 119 -3.48 -5.46 -12.18
CA ARG A 119 -2.18 -5.16 -12.79
C ARG A 119 -2.33 -4.14 -13.90
N LYS A 120 -3.28 -4.34 -14.82
CA LYS A 120 -3.59 -3.40 -15.90
C LYS A 120 -3.88 -1.99 -15.36
N ALA A 121 -4.70 -1.88 -14.30
CA ALA A 121 -4.95 -0.59 -13.66
C ALA A 121 -3.68 -0.02 -13.02
N ALA A 122 -2.88 -0.84 -12.34
CA ALA A 122 -1.66 -0.40 -11.66
C ALA A 122 -0.61 0.16 -12.63
N ASP A 123 -0.47 -0.43 -13.83
CA ASP A 123 0.50 0.01 -14.84
C ASP A 123 0.27 1.48 -15.26
N HIS A 124 -0.96 1.97 -15.22
CA HIS A 124 -1.27 3.40 -15.43
C HIS A 124 -0.87 4.29 -14.24
N TRP A 125 -0.92 3.77 -13.00
CA TRP A 125 -0.68 4.55 -11.80
C TRP A 125 0.76 4.56 -11.32
N ILE A 126 1.53 3.51 -11.61
CA ILE A 126 2.91 3.34 -11.15
C ILE A 126 3.81 4.52 -11.53
N PRO A 127 3.76 5.10 -12.75
CA PRO A 127 4.58 6.26 -13.08
C PRO A 127 4.29 7.49 -12.19
N LEU A 128 3.01 7.72 -11.87
CA LEU A 128 2.63 8.82 -10.99
C LEU A 128 3.02 8.51 -9.53
N LEU A 129 2.83 7.28 -9.05
CA LEU A 129 3.25 6.86 -7.72
C LEU A 129 4.76 7.05 -7.53
N THR A 130 5.56 6.69 -8.52
CA THR A 130 7.02 6.88 -8.49
C THR A 130 7.38 8.34 -8.29
N LYS A 131 6.80 9.24 -9.08
CA LYS A 131 6.99 10.70 -8.94
C LYS A 131 6.49 11.24 -7.61
N GLU A 132 5.38 10.70 -7.10
CA GLU A 132 4.77 11.13 -5.83
C GLU A 132 5.69 10.88 -4.65
N ILE A 133 6.33 9.72 -4.60
CA ILE A 133 7.19 9.30 -3.49
C ILE A 133 8.66 9.70 -3.65
N GLU A 134 9.03 10.32 -4.77
CA GLU A 134 10.41 10.70 -5.11
C GLU A 134 11.03 11.63 -4.07
N GLU A 135 10.23 12.53 -3.47
CA GLU A 135 10.69 13.44 -2.41
C GLU A 135 11.11 12.73 -1.10
N PHE A 136 10.74 11.46 -0.92
CA PHE A 136 11.06 10.66 0.26
C PHE A 136 12.20 9.69 -0.04
N GLU A 137 13.40 10.22 -0.26
CA GLU A 137 14.57 9.37 -0.58
C GLU A 137 14.78 8.26 0.45
N ASN A 138 15.01 7.04 -0.05
CA ASN A 138 15.32 5.85 0.75
C ASN A 138 14.28 5.47 1.83
N VAL A 139 13.13 6.13 1.89
CA VAL A 139 12.07 5.74 2.82
C VAL A 139 11.46 4.42 2.37
N PRO A 140 11.40 3.41 3.25
CA PRO A 140 10.84 2.11 2.92
C PRO A 140 9.32 2.15 2.71
N ILE A 141 8.81 1.15 2.00
CA ILE A 141 7.39 1.01 1.66
C ILE A 141 6.80 -0.20 2.38
N MET A 142 5.62 -0.02 2.97
CA MET A 142 4.79 -1.07 3.55
C MET A 142 3.51 -1.20 2.73
N PRO A 143 3.45 -2.10 1.72
CA PRO A 143 2.23 -2.38 0.97
C PRO A 143 1.25 -3.17 1.83
N LEU A 144 -0.02 -2.79 1.82
CA LEU A 144 -1.09 -3.46 2.53
C LEU A 144 -1.80 -4.49 1.65
N GLY A 145 -1.37 -5.73 1.75
CA GLY A 145 -1.99 -6.86 1.06
C GLY A 145 -1.26 -7.34 -0.21
N GLU A 146 -1.49 -8.59 -0.56
CA GLU A 146 -0.83 -9.26 -1.70
C GLU A 146 -1.11 -8.60 -3.06
N PRO A 147 -2.32 -8.06 -3.36
CA PRO A 147 -2.55 -7.41 -4.65
C PRO A 147 -1.61 -6.23 -4.89
N VAL A 148 -1.39 -5.38 -3.88
CA VAL A 148 -0.44 -4.26 -3.96
C VAL A 148 0.98 -4.78 -4.10
N LEU A 149 1.38 -5.73 -3.24
CA LEU A 149 2.70 -6.33 -3.25
C LEU A 149 3.07 -6.87 -4.63
N ASN A 150 2.17 -7.65 -5.25
CA ASN A 150 2.42 -8.27 -6.55
C ASN A 150 2.53 -7.27 -7.70
N CYS A 151 1.95 -6.08 -7.58
CA CYS A 151 2.16 -5.01 -8.56
C CYS A 151 3.53 -4.33 -8.42
N LEU A 152 4.15 -4.39 -7.24
CA LEU A 152 5.45 -3.76 -7.01
C LEU A 152 6.62 -4.66 -7.37
N THR A 153 6.47 -5.97 -7.30
CA THR A 153 7.56 -6.92 -7.53
C THR A 153 7.88 -7.07 -9.02
N LYS A 154 9.16 -7.31 -9.33
CA LYS A 154 9.63 -7.70 -10.66
C LYS A 154 9.50 -9.21 -10.91
N SER A 155 9.13 -9.99 -9.90
CA SER A 155 8.94 -11.43 -10.05
C SER A 155 7.78 -11.72 -11.02
N PRO A 156 7.95 -12.65 -11.97
CA PRO A 156 6.85 -13.13 -12.80
C PRO A 156 5.85 -13.98 -11.99
N ASP A 157 6.31 -14.59 -10.91
CA ASP A 157 5.51 -15.44 -10.06
C ASP A 157 4.77 -14.65 -8.99
N ARG A 158 3.63 -15.20 -8.54
CA ARG A 158 2.87 -14.63 -7.43
C ARG A 158 3.68 -14.68 -6.15
N VAL A 159 3.91 -13.51 -5.56
CA VAL A 159 4.58 -13.33 -4.28
C VAL A 159 3.55 -13.36 -3.15
N LEU A 160 3.80 -14.17 -2.13
CA LEU A 160 2.94 -14.31 -0.95
C LEU A 160 3.56 -13.59 0.25
N ILE A 161 2.77 -12.80 0.96
CA ILE A 161 3.23 -12.07 2.15
C ILE A 161 3.81 -13.03 3.21
N ARG A 162 3.18 -14.19 3.41
CA ARG A 162 3.62 -15.19 4.39
C ARG A 162 5.09 -15.61 4.23
N ASN A 163 5.62 -15.58 2.99
CA ASN A 163 7.00 -15.96 2.70
C ASN A 163 8.03 -15.03 3.37
N TYR A 164 7.61 -13.80 3.67
CA TYR A 164 8.43 -12.77 4.34
C TYR A 164 8.16 -12.71 5.85
N TRP A 165 7.19 -13.50 6.34
CA TRP A 165 6.75 -13.50 7.73
C TRP A 165 7.19 -14.77 8.49
N GLY A 166 8.24 -15.46 8.03
CA GLY A 166 8.74 -16.66 8.69
C GLY A 166 7.82 -17.86 8.57
N TYR A 167 7.05 -17.97 7.45
CA TYR A 167 6.19 -19.12 7.23
C TYR A 167 7.00 -20.40 7.04
N GLU A 168 6.78 -21.34 7.93
CA GLU A 168 7.30 -22.71 7.85
C GLU A 168 6.34 -23.57 7.01
N GLY A 169 6.36 -23.37 5.69
CA GLY A 169 5.68 -24.27 4.75
C GLY A 169 6.59 -25.44 4.37
N PRO A 170 6.14 -26.34 3.51
CA PRO A 170 6.97 -27.48 3.11
C PRO A 170 8.34 -26.98 2.63
N ALA A 171 9.36 -27.31 3.38
CA ALA A 171 10.83 -27.24 3.20
C ALA A 171 11.49 -26.09 2.42
N GLN A 172 10.76 -25.22 1.71
CA GLN A 172 11.31 -24.23 0.78
C GLN A 172 11.36 -22.80 1.31
N TYR A 173 10.70 -22.52 2.42
CA TYR A 173 10.61 -21.17 2.98
C TYR A 173 11.39 -21.13 4.28
N GLY A 174 12.45 -20.31 4.27
CA GLY A 174 13.28 -20.12 5.46
C GLY A 174 12.47 -19.55 6.63
N ARG A 175 12.90 -19.89 7.84
CA ARG A 175 12.32 -19.44 9.13
C ARG A 175 12.51 -17.94 9.39
N ASN A 176 13.17 -17.20 8.50
CA ASN A 176 13.57 -15.84 8.73
C ASN A 176 12.54 -14.85 8.20
N PHE A 177 12.36 -13.74 8.90
CA PHE A 177 11.67 -12.57 8.39
C PHE A 177 12.45 -11.97 7.23
N GLY A 178 11.74 -11.32 6.31
CA GLY A 178 12.36 -10.75 5.11
C GLY A 178 11.65 -9.51 4.58
N TYR A 179 12.31 -8.90 3.62
CA TYR A 179 11.81 -7.77 2.83
C TYR A 179 12.18 -7.97 1.36
N ILE A 180 11.57 -7.21 0.47
CA ILE A 180 11.95 -7.18 -0.95
C ILE A 180 12.97 -6.06 -1.14
N LYS A 181 14.11 -6.40 -1.74
CA LYS A 181 15.22 -5.46 -1.99
C LYS A 181 14.84 -4.43 -3.06
N PRO A 182 15.51 -3.26 -3.08
CA PRO A 182 15.30 -2.24 -4.11
C PRO A 182 15.47 -2.77 -5.55
N THR A 183 16.38 -3.69 -5.78
CA THR A 183 16.63 -4.29 -7.10
C THR A 183 15.51 -5.23 -7.56
N GLU A 184 14.71 -5.76 -6.63
CA GLU A 184 13.67 -6.77 -6.87
C GLU A 184 12.28 -6.16 -7.07
N ASN A 185 12.14 -4.83 -6.96
CA ASN A 185 10.87 -4.14 -7.15
C ASN A 185 11.00 -2.91 -8.06
N ILE A 186 9.86 -2.46 -8.57
CA ILE A 186 9.79 -1.38 -9.57
C ILE A 186 10.00 0.01 -8.99
N LEU A 187 9.81 0.19 -7.68
CA LEU A 187 9.96 1.49 -7.00
C LEU A 187 11.37 1.71 -6.46
N SER A 188 12.27 0.72 -6.61
CA SER A 188 13.66 0.76 -6.14
C SER A 188 13.81 1.16 -4.67
N ARG A 189 12.92 0.63 -3.81
CA ARG A 189 12.87 0.88 -2.36
C ARG A 189 12.88 -0.45 -1.59
N PHE A 190 13.27 -0.41 -0.32
CA PHE A 190 12.98 -1.52 0.58
C PHE A 190 11.46 -1.66 0.74
N VAL A 191 10.93 -2.87 0.49
CA VAL A 191 9.49 -3.14 0.62
C VAL A 191 9.29 -4.19 1.70
N PHE A 192 8.51 -3.84 2.73
CA PHE A 192 8.14 -4.71 3.84
C PHE A 192 6.71 -5.24 3.62
N PRO A 193 6.54 -6.46 3.07
CA PRO A 193 5.23 -7.03 2.81
C PRO A 193 4.37 -7.12 4.06
N PHE A 194 3.17 -6.53 4.04
CA PHE A 194 2.31 -6.46 5.20
C PHE A 194 0.87 -6.89 4.87
N PRO A 195 0.24 -7.78 5.68
CA PRO A 195 -1.11 -8.23 5.42
C PRO A 195 -2.11 -7.08 5.64
N HIS A 196 -3.12 -7.01 4.78
CA HIS A 196 -4.26 -6.14 5.02
C HIS A 196 -5.02 -6.57 6.28
N ILE A 197 -5.71 -5.64 6.97
CA ILE A 197 -6.37 -5.89 8.26
C ILE A 197 -7.18 -7.21 8.34
N PRO A 198 -8.03 -7.56 7.35
CA PRO A 198 -8.72 -8.86 7.39
C PRO A 198 -7.77 -10.05 7.43
N GLY A 199 -6.61 -9.98 6.77
CA GLY A 199 -5.59 -11.02 6.80
C GLY A 199 -4.97 -11.23 8.18
N LEU A 200 -4.95 -10.18 9.02
CA LEU A 200 -4.41 -10.26 10.37
C LEU A 200 -5.29 -11.01 11.37
N SER A 201 -6.53 -11.30 11.04
CA SER A 201 -7.36 -12.23 11.81
C SER A 201 -6.84 -13.66 11.71
N HIS A 202 -6.04 -13.98 10.68
CA HIS A 202 -5.43 -15.28 10.51
C HIS A 202 -4.43 -15.58 11.63
N LYS A 203 -4.54 -16.76 12.25
CA LYS A 203 -3.75 -17.17 13.43
C LYS A 203 -2.24 -17.00 13.20
N PHE A 204 -1.74 -17.40 12.04
CA PHE A 204 -0.33 -17.29 11.66
C PHE A 204 0.18 -15.84 11.77
N TYR A 205 -0.47 -14.86 11.12
CA TYR A 205 -0.02 -13.47 11.15
C TYR A 205 -0.11 -12.86 12.55
N ARG A 206 -1.11 -13.23 13.35
CA ARG A 206 -1.20 -12.79 14.75
C ARG A 206 -0.02 -13.26 15.59
N GLN A 207 0.42 -14.51 15.38
CA GLN A 207 1.56 -15.08 16.10
C GLN A 207 2.89 -14.44 15.68
N GLN A 208 3.07 -14.17 14.39
CA GLN A 208 4.33 -13.64 13.83
C GLN A 208 4.47 -12.12 13.94
N ARG A 209 3.37 -11.39 14.23
CA ARG A 209 3.33 -9.92 14.13
C ARG A 209 4.43 -9.22 14.92
N ASN A 210 4.62 -9.57 16.18
CA ASN A 210 5.58 -8.88 17.04
C ASN A 210 7.03 -9.12 16.57
N GLY A 211 7.34 -10.34 16.14
CA GLY A 211 8.65 -10.65 15.56
C GLY A 211 8.91 -9.90 14.25
N TYR A 212 7.91 -9.87 13.36
CA TYR A 212 8.05 -9.14 12.09
C TYR A 212 8.18 -7.63 12.30
N LEU A 213 7.44 -7.05 13.25
CA LEU A 213 7.57 -5.62 13.57
C LEU A 213 8.92 -5.29 14.19
N ALA A 214 9.47 -6.16 15.06
CA ALA A 214 10.83 -6.00 15.58
C ALA A 214 11.87 -6.01 14.45
N PHE A 215 11.76 -6.97 13.54
CA PHE A 215 12.60 -7.04 12.34
C PHE A 215 12.48 -5.77 11.46
N MET A 216 11.27 -5.28 11.19
CA MET A 216 11.08 -4.02 10.45
C MET A 216 11.73 -2.83 11.14
N LYS A 217 11.58 -2.74 12.48
CA LYS A 217 12.11 -1.64 13.29
C LYS A 217 13.62 -1.49 13.13
N GLU A 218 14.38 -2.59 13.13
CA GLU A 218 15.83 -2.60 12.92
C GLU A 218 16.23 -2.00 11.57
N HIS A 219 15.41 -2.17 10.54
CA HIS A 219 15.68 -1.69 9.18
C HIS A 219 15.17 -0.26 8.92
N ILE A 220 14.10 0.16 9.61
CA ILE A 220 13.55 1.52 9.49
C ILE A 220 14.35 2.53 10.33
N ASN A 221 15.00 2.06 11.38
CA ASN A 221 15.77 2.88 12.34
C ASN A 221 17.25 2.46 12.41
N PRO A 222 18.02 2.53 11.32
CA PRO A 222 19.39 2.00 11.29
C PRO A 222 20.37 2.68 12.28
N ASN A 223 19.98 3.80 12.90
CA ASN A 223 20.83 4.55 13.83
C ASN A 223 20.64 4.19 15.33
N THR A 224 19.84 3.18 15.66
CA THR A 224 19.59 2.77 17.06
C THR A 224 20.62 1.77 17.61
N HIS A 225 21.63 1.40 16.81
CA HIS A 225 22.66 0.43 17.16
C HIS A 225 24.10 0.98 17.05
N LYS A 226 24.27 2.30 17.31
CA LYS A 226 25.61 2.87 17.55
C LYS A 226 25.79 3.22 19.00
#